data_660876f71dd083c0e596c4eb8a1d1f49
#
_entry.id   660876f71dd083c0e596c4eb8a1d1f49
#
_cell.length_a   1.000
_cell.length_b   1.000
_cell.length_c   1.000
_cell.angle_alpha   90.00
_cell.angle_beta   90.00
_cell.angle_gamma   90.00
#
_symmetry.space_group_name_H-M   'P 1'
#
loop_
_entity.id
_entity.type
_entity.pdbx_description
1 polymer ?
#
loop_
_entity_poly.entity_id
_entity_poly.type
_entity_poly.pdbx_seq_one_letter_code
_entity_poly.pdbx_strand_id
1 'polypeptide(L)'
;MLDLGLLLLRIVAGVTLFAHGYPKLFGGPGKQPHPLLAKTMGPNYPGAVERSGPGFVVALQKMGVPNPEAAATASGLAELGGGVALAAGLFTRPAALVVAFNMGVATYKAHWKNGFYGQGGYEFSLLLGTVALSLCLTGPGRLSVDRILSK
;
A
#
# COMPACT_ATOMS: atom_id res chain seq x y z
N MET A 1 -26.21 1.48 -3.61
CA MET A 1 -25.31 0.55 -4.38
C MET A 1 -23.91 1.15 -4.53
N LEU A 2 -23.72 2.35 -5.09
CA LEU A 2 -22.40 2.96 -5.31
C LEU A 2 -21.60 3.10 -4.00
N ASP A 3 -22.20 3.61 -2.92
CA ASP A 3 -21.53 3.81 -1.64
C ASP A 3 -21.00 2.51 -1.03
N LEU A 4 -21.72 1.39 -1.20
CA LEU A 4 -21.26 0.08 -0.75
C LEU A 4 -20.07 -0.41 -1.61
N GLY A 5 -20.13 -0.19 -2.93
CA GLY A 5 -19.00 -0.51 -3.82
C GLY A 5 -17.74 0.27 -3.45
N LEU A 6 -17.86 1.58 -3.20
CA LEU A 6 -16.73 2.40 -2.75
C LEU A 6 -16.19 1.97 -1.37
N LEU A 7 -17.08 1.60 -0.44
CA LEU A 7 -16.66 1.06 0.87
C LEU A 7 -15.84 -0.22 0.71
N LEU A 8 -16.32 -1.17 -0.09
CA LEU A 8 -15.62 -2.44 -0.34
C LEU A 8 -14.25 -2.21 -0.99
N LEU A 9 -14.19 -1.36 -2.02
CA LEU A 9 -12.93 -1.00 -2.67
C LEU A 9 -11.93 -0.40 -1.68
N ARG A 10 -12.38 0.53 -0.84
CA ARG A 10 -11.52 1.17 0.18
C ARG A 10 -11.02 0.17 1.22
N ILE A 11 -11.89 -0.71 1.72
CA ILE A 11 -11.49 -1.69 2.74
C ILE A 11 -10.47 -2.67 2.15
N VAL A 12 -10.76 -3.26 0.98
CA VAL A 12 -9.87 -4.25 0.38
C VAL A 12 -8.54 -3.62 -0.02
N ALA A 13 -8.56 -2.49 -0.74
CA ALA A 13 -7.33 -1.80 -1.12
C ALA A 13 -6.54 -1.32 0.12
N GLY A 14 -7.24 -0.78 1.12
CA GLY A 14 -6.62 -0.29 2.35
C GLY A 14 -5.94 -1.40 3.16
N VAL A 15 -6.60 -2.54 3.35
CA VAL A 15 -6.01 -3.71 4.04
C VAL A 15 -4.82 -4.26 3.26
N THR A 16 -4.93 -4.34 1.94
CA THR A 16 -3.83 -4.78 1.08
C THR A 16 -2.62 -3.86 1.21
N LEU A 17 -2.82 -2.55 1.11
CA LEU A 17 -1.75 -1.56 1.27
C LEU A 17 -1.13 -1.61 2.67
N PHE A 18 -1.95 -1.70 3.72
CA PHE A 18 -1.48 -1.88 5.09
C PHE A 18 -0.57 -3.11 5.22
N ALA A 19 -0.98 -4.25 4.66
CA ALA A 19 -0.21 -5.49 4.70
C ALA A 19 1.16 -5.36 4.01
N HIS A 20 1.27 -4.54 2.95
CA HIS A 20 2.53 -4.28 2.26
C HIS A 20 3.37 -3.18 2.93
N GLY A 21 2.74 -2.16 3.50
CA GLY A 21 3.43 -1.05 4.16
C GLY A 21 4.01 -1.41 5.53
N TYR A 22 3.31 -2.23 6.31
CA TYR A 22 3.75 -2.63 7.64
C TYR A 22 5.14 -3.29 7.64
N PRO A 23 5.44 -4.30 6.80
CA PRO A 23 6.77 -4.89 6.73
C PRO A 23 7.88 -3.92 6.36
N LYS A 24 7.60 -2.92 5.53
CA LYS A 24 8.59 -1.93 5.11
C LYS A 24 9.07 -1.05 6.26
N LEU A 25 8.16 -0.72 7.19
CA LEU A 25 8.44 0.17 8.33
C LEU A 25 8.92 -0.60 9.57
N PHE A 26 8.33 -1.75 9.84
CA PHE A 26 8.52 -2.49 11.09
C PHE A 26 9.23 -3.84 10.91
N GLY A 27 9.49 -4.24 9.67
CA GLY A 27 10.16 -5.49 9.35
C GLY A 27 11.67 -5.43 9.47
N GLY A 28 12.29 -6.59 9.31
CA GLY A 28 13.73 -6.79 9.31
C GLY A 28 14.15 -8.11 9.96
N PRO A 29 15.44 -8.47 9.90
CA PRO A 29 15.96 -9.71 10.48
C PRO A 29 15.56 -9.88 11.95
N GLY A 30 14.99 -11.03 12.28
CA GLY A 30 14.53 -11.35 13.63
C GLY A 30 13.21 -10.65 14.05
N LYS A 31 12.62 -9.83 13.19
CA LYS A 31 11.33 -9.18 13.46
C LYS A 31 10.18 -10.11 13.14
N GLN A 32 9.18 -10.11 14.02
CA GLN A 32 7.94 -10.86 13.83
C GLN A 32 6.75 -9.91 13.85
N PRO A 33 5.71 -10.13 13.04
CA PRO A 33 4.49 -9.35 13.13
C PRO A 33 3.75 -9.65 14.45
N HIS A 34 2.90 -8.72 14.85
CA HIS A 34 1.98 -8.97 15.94
C HIS A 34 1.17 -10.27 15.70
N PRO A 35 0.92 -11.14 16.70
CA PRO A 35 0.27 -12.44 16.51
C PRO A 35 -1.06 -12.37 15.76
N LEU A 36 -1.85 -11.31 15.99
CA LEU A 36 -3.10 -11.10 15.26
C LEU A 36 -2.85 -10.88 13.76
N LEU A 37 -1.83 -10.09 13.38
CA LEU A 37 -1.47 -9.88 11.97
C LEU A 37 -0.96 -11.17 11.33
N ALA A 38 -0.12 -11.93 12.04
CA ALA A 38 0.36 -13.21 11.53
C ALA A 38 -0.81 -14.17 11.23
N LYS A 39 -1.79 -14.22 12.14
CA LYS A 39 -2.98 -15.07 11.98
C LYS A 39 -3.88 -14.62 10.82
N THR A 40 -4.11 -13.30 10.67
CA THR A 40 -5.07 -12.77 9.68
C THR A 40 -4.48 -12.65 8.28
N MET A 41 -3.18 -12.36 8.17
CA MET A 41 -2.49 -12.19 6.88
C MET A 41 -1.97 -13.51 6.30
N GLY A 42 -1.97 -14.58 7.10
CA GLY A 42 -1.63 -15.91 6.65
C GLY A 42 -0.17 -16.32 6.85
N PRO A 43 0.16 -17.59 6.52
CA PRO A 43 1.42 -18.24 6.93
C PRO A 43 2.68 -17.62 6.31
N ASN A 44 2.55 -16.96 5.18
CA ASN A 44 3.70 -16.33 4.49
C ASN A 44 4.06 -14.95 5.06
N TYR A 45 3.18 -14.35 5.87
CA TYR A 45 3.35 -12.98 6.33
C TYR A 45 4.53 -12.76 7.28
N PRO A 46 4.80 -13.65 8.27
CA PRO A 46 5.99 -13.53 9.11
C PRO A 46 7.30 -13.47 8.31
N GLY A 47 7.44 -14.33 7.30
CA GLY A 47 8.60 -14.30 6.42
C GLY A 47 8.70 -13.04 5.55
N ALA A 48 7.58 -12.44 5.18
CA ALA A 48 7.57 -11.16 4.48
C ALA A 48 8.06 -10.03 5.40
N VAL A 49 7.63 -10.03 6.67
CA VAL A 49 8.08 -9.06 7.69
C VAL A 49 9.58 -9.19 7.95
N GLU A 50 10.07 -10.42 8.12
CA GLU A 50 11.49 -10.68 8.40
C GLU A 50 12.42 -10.22 7.24
N ARG A 51 11.99 -10.41 5.99
CA ARG A 51 12.78 -10.03 4.80
C ARG A 51 12.70 -8.55 4.44
N SER A 52 11.75 -7.82 4.98
CA SER A 52 11.51 -6.42 4.61
C SER A 52 12.37 -5.43 5.43
N GLY A 53 11.95 -4.22 5.64
CA GLY A 53 12.74 -3.19 6.32
C GLY A 53 14.08 -2.94 5.63
N PRO A 54 15.22 -3.29 6.25
CA PRO A 54 16.54 -3.11 5.63
C PRO A 54 16.67 -3.79 4.27
N GLY A 55 16.05 -4.96 4.07
CA GLY A 55 16.01 -5.64 2.78
C GLY A 55 15.33 -4.82 1.68
N PHE A 56 14.29 -4.08 2.02
CA PHE A 56 13.64 -3.18 1.07
C PHE A 56 14.53 -1.97 0.72
N VAL A 57 15.26 -1.41 1.69
CA VAL A 57 16.26 -0.35 1.44
C VAL A 57 17.32 -0.82 0.46
N VAL A 58 17.89 -2.02 0.68
CA VAL A 58 18.87 -2.63 -0.23
C VAL A 58 18.28 -2.84 -1.64
N ALA A 59 17.02 -3.24 -1.74
CA ALA A 59 16.35 -3.39 -3.03
C ALA A 59 16.24 -2.05 -3.78
N LEU A 60 15.85 -0.97 -3.09
CA LEU A 60 15.77 0.38 -3.66
C LEU A 60 17.15 0.89 -4.10
N GLN A 61 18.19 0.62 -3.33
CA GLN A 61 19.57 0.96 -3.67
C GLN A 61 20.00 0.27 -4.97
N LYS A 62 19.72 -1.03 -5.10
CA LYS A 62 20.01 -1.80 -6.33
C LYS A 62 19.22 -1.30 -7.55
N MET A 63 18.05 -0.69 -7.35
CA MET A 63 17.25 -0.05 -8.40
C MET A 63 17.72 1.38 -8.74
N GLY A 64 18.78 1.87 -8.11
CA GLY A 64 19.31 3.22 -8.34
C GLY A 64 18.38 4.32 -7.83
N VAL A 65 17.56 4.03 -6.81
CA VAL A 65 16.70 5.06 -6.18
C VAL A 65 17.58 5.97 -5.32
N PRO A 66 17.56 7.29 -5.55
CA PRO A 66 18.32 8.21 -4.71
C PRO A 66 17.74 8.23 -3.29
N ASN A 67 18.63 8.30 -2.30
CA ASN A 67 18.26 8.29 -0.88
C ASN A 67 17.31 7.12 -0.51
N PRO A 68 17.78 5.86 -0.65
CA PRO A 68 16.93 4.67 -0.56
C PRO A 68 16.26 4.50 0.82
N GLU A 69 16.86 4.99 1.89
CA GLU A 69 16.28 4.95 3.24
C GLU A 69 15.06 5.87 3.36
N ALA A 70 15.17 7.10 2.88
CA ALA A 70 14.05 8.04 2.86
C ALA A 70 12.94 7.55 1.91
N ALA A 71 13.31 6.99 0.76
CA ALA A 71 12.36 6.42 -0.20
C ALA A 71 11.63 5.19 0.39
N ALA A 72 12.33 4.33 1.13
CA ALA A 72 11.74 3.18 1.81
C ALA A 72 10.72 3.62 2.86
N THR A 73 11.10 4.60 3.69
CA THR A 73 10.22 5.18 4.72
C THR A 73 8.99 5.84 4.09
N ALA A 74 9.19 6.67 3.06
CA ALA A 74 8.10 7.33 2.35
C ALA A 74 7.12 6.33 1.71
N SER A 75 7.65 5.29 1.05
CA SER A 75 6.83 4.22 0.47
C SER A 75 6.07 3.44 1.55
N GLY A 76 6.73 3.10 2.65
CA GLY A 76 6.09 2.42 3.79
C GLY A 76 4.97 3.25 4.40
N LEU A 77 5.18 4.56 4.60
CA LEU A 77 4.16 5.49 5.12
C LEU A 77 3.00 5.67 4.12
N ALA A 78 3.31 5.79 2.82
CA ALA A 78 2.28 5.90 1.79
C ALA A 78 1.36 4.67 1.76
N GLU A 79 1.92 3.48 1.92
CA GLU A 79 1.14 2.24 1.93
C GLU A 79 0.44 2.01 3.26
N LEU A 80 1.14 2.09 4.39
CA LEU A 80 0.53 1.84 5.70
C LEU A 80 -0.46 2.95 6.06
N GLY A 81 -0.01 4.20 6.05
CA GLY A 81 -0.85 5.35 6.39
C GLY A 81 -1.96 5.58 5.38
N GLY A 82 -1.62 5.53 4.09
CA GLY A 82 -2.59 5.60 3.00
C GLY A 82 -3.61 4.46 3.05
N GLY A 83 -3.17 3.24 3.34
CA GLY A 83 -4.04 2.09 3.51
C GLY A 83 -5.06 2.26 4.63
N VAL A 84 -4.61 2.70 5.80
CA VAL A 84 -5.49 3.01 6.94
C VAL A 84 -6.48 4.13 6.61
N ALA A 85 -5.97 5.21 6.01
CA ALA A 85 -6.79 6.36 5.62
C ALA A 85 -7.87 5.97 4.60
N LEU A 86 -7.51 5.20 3.57
CA LEU A 86 -8.47 4.69 2.58
C LEU A 86 -9.52 3.77 3.20
N ALA A 87 -9.11 2.80 4.03
CA ALA A 87 -10.05 1.89 4.69
C ALA A 87 -11.07 2.65 5.53
N ALA A 88 -10.62 3.62 6.34
CA ALA A 88 -11.49 4.47 7.14
C ALA A 88 -12.32 5.45 6.31
N GLY A 89 -11.84 5.81 5.11
CA GLY A 89 -12.40 6.92 4.33
C GLY A 89 -12.11 8.26 4.96
N LEU A 90 -10.88 8.43 5.45
CA LEU A 90 -10.37 9.65 6.07
C LEU A 90 -9.34 10.29 5.14
N PHE A 91 -9.51 11.59 4.86
CA PHE A 91 -8.68 12.28 3.86
C PHE A 91 -8.56 11.48 2.56
N THR A 92 -9.66 10.87 2.13
CA THR A 92 -9.64 9.84 1.07
C THR A 92 -8.97 10.33 -0.20
N ARG A 93 -9.27 11.53 -0.69
CA ARG A 93 -8.69 12.06 -1.95
C ARG A 93 -7.17 12.26 -1.86
N PRO A 94 -6.62 13.00 -0.87
CA PRO A 94 -5.18 13.16 -0.75
C PRO A 94 -4.46 11.84 -0.45
N ALA A 95 -5.00 10.97 0.41
CA ALA A 95 -4.43 9.66 0.68
C ALA A 95 -4.39 8.79 -0.59
N ALA A 96 -5.47 8.77 -1.36
CA ALA A 96 -5.56 8.06 -2.63
C ALA A 96 -4.55 8.58 -3.66
N LEU A 97 -4.34 9.90 -3.74
CA LEU A 97 -3.35 10.49 -4.64
C LEU A 97 -1.91 10.05 -4.27
N VAL A 98 -1.58 10.08 -2.98
CA VAL A 98 -0.27 9.62 -2.48
C VAL A 98 -0.06 8.14 -2.79
N VAL A 99 -1.07 7.30 -2.55
CA VAL A 99 -1.02 5.87 -2.87
C VAL A 99 -0.88 5.65 -4.37
N ALA A 100 -1.66 6.34 -5.20
CA ALA A 100 -1.59 6.21 -6.66
C ALA A 100 -0.19 6.58 -7.19
N PHE A 101 0.39 7.64 -6.67
CA PHE A 101 1.77 8.04 -7.01
C PHE A 101 2.78 6.95 -6.59
N ASN A 102 2.71 6.46 -5.35
CA ASN A 102 3.60 5.40 -4.86
C ASN A 102 3.47 4.12 -5.70
N MET A 103 2.26 3.71 -6.07
CA MET A 103 2.03 2.56 -6.95
C MET A 103 2.54 2.79 -8.36
N GLY A 104 2.44 3.99 -8.89
CA GLY A 104 3.04 4.37 -10.18
C GLY A 104 4.58 4.23 -10.16
N VAL A 105 5.21 4.70 -9.10
CA VAL A 105 6.66 4.53 -8.90
C VAL A 105 7.03 3.05 -8.78
N ALA A 106 6.27 2.26 -8.00
CA ALA A 106 6.48 0.82 -7.86
C ALA A 106 6.33 0.10 -9.21
N THR A 107 5.29 0.42 -9.97
CA THR A 107 5.07 -0.11 -11.32
C THR A 107 6.28 0.16 -12.21
N TYR A 108 6.73 1.40 -12.29
CA TYR A 108 7.81 1.80 -13.21
C TYR A 108 9.19 1.33 -12.75
N LYS A 109 9.56 1.56 -11.48
CA LYS A 109 10.92 1.31 -10.97
C LYS A 109 11.16 -0.15 -10.60
N ALA A 110 10.19 -0.79 -9.93
CA ALA A 110 10.39 -2.13 -9.39
C ALA A 110 9.95 -3.24 -10.35
N HIS A 111 8.82 -3.05 -11.04
CA HIS A 111 8.13 -4.14 -11.70
C HIS A 111 8.14 -4.08 -13.24
N TRP A 112 8.35 -2.90 -13.85
CA TRP A 112 8.26 -2.71 -15.30
C TRP A 112 9.09 -3.69 -16.12
N LYS A 113 10.33 -3.93 -15.69
CA LYS A 113 11.27 -4.85 -16.36
C LYS A 113 10.84 -6.31 -16.37
N ASN A 114 9.93 -6.69 -15.48
CA ASN A 114 9.43 -8.07 -15.38
C ASN A 114 8.20 -8.32 -16.28
N GLY A 115 7.74 -7.30 -17.02
CA GLY A 115 6.54 -7.40 -17.85
C GLY A 115 5.24 -7.24 -17.07
N PHE A 116 4.11 -7.37 -17.78
CA PHE A 116 2.79 -7.17 -17.18
C PHE A 116 2.44 -8.28 -16.18
N TYR A 117 2.55 -9.53 -16.62
CA TYR A 117 2.03 -10.72 -15.91
C TYR A 117 3.12 -11.55 -15.26
N GLY A 118 2.79 -12.18 -14.14
CA GLY A 118 3.59 -13.21 -13.50
C GLY A 118 4.33 -12.74 -12.26
N GLN A 119 5.26 -13.58 -11.79
CA GLN A 119 5.98 -13.31 -10.55
C GLN A 119 6.82 -12.03 -10.63
N GLY A 120 6.42 -11.03 -9.86
CA GLY A 120 7.08 -9.72 -9.85
C GLY A 120 6.64 -8.80 -11.00
N GLY A 121 5.65 -9.18 -11.81
CA GLY A 121 5.04 -8.34 -12.83
C GLY A 121 4.34 -7.10 -12.25
N TYR A 122 4.07 -6.12 -13.14
CA TYR A 122 3.51 -4.85 -12.67
C TYR A 122 1.98 -4.82 -12.59
N GLU A 123 1.28 -5.90 -12.95
CA GLU A 123 -0.18 -5.99 -12.94
C GLU A 123 -0.80 -5.60 -11.59
N PHE A 124 -0.20 -6.06 -10.49
CA PHE A 124 -0.72 -5.83 -9.14
C PHE A 124 -0.56 -4.37 -8.70
N SER A 125 0.63 -3.79 -8.90
CA SER A 125 0.87 -2.38 -8.55
C SER A 125 0.07 -1.42 -9.44
N LEU A 126 -0.09 -1.76 -10.72
CA LEU A 126 -0.93 -1.01 -11.66
C LEU A 126 -2.40 -1.05 -11.22
N LEU A 127 -2.93 -2.23 -10.87
CA LEU A 127 -4.30 -2.39 -10.39
C LEU A 127 -4.57 -1.56 -9.14
N LEU A 128 -3.69 -1.66 -8.12
CA LEU A 128 -3.82 -0.87 -6.89
C LEU A 128 -3.72 0.65 -7.16
N GLY A 129 -2.81 1.06 -8.04
CA GLY A 129 -2.68 2.45 -8.46
C GLY A 129 -3.94 2.97 -9.14
N THR A 130 -4.55 2.15 -10.01
CA THR A 130 -5.80 2.49 -10.70
C THR A 130 -6.97 2.58 -9.71
N VAL A 131 -7.08 1.65 -8.76
CA VAL A 131 -8.10 1.72 -7.70
C VAL A 131 -7.92 2.99 -6.86
N ALA A 132 -6.69 3.32 -6.46
CA ALA A 132 -6.40 4.53 -5.71
C ALA A 132 -6.76 5.78 -6.53
N LEU A 133 -6.37 5.85 -7.80
CA LEU A 133 -6.72 6.97 -8.66
C LEU A 133 -8.24 7.12 -8.83
N SER A 134 -8.96 6.02 -8.97
CA SER A 134 -10.43 6.01 -9.03
C SER A 134 -11.04 6.58 -7.74
N LEU A 135 -10.53 6.20 -6.57
CA LEU A 135 -10.97 6.74 -5.27
C LEU A 135 -10.61 8.22 -5.10
N CYS A 136 -9.49 8.67 -5.66
CA CYS A 136 -9.13 10.09 -5.70
C CYS A 136 -10.17 10.91 -6.49
N LEU A 137 -10.59 10.39 -7.64
CA LEU A 137 -11.57 11.06 -8.52
C LEU A 137 -13.00 11.02 -7.97
N THR A 138 -13.46 9.84 -7.55
CA THR A 138 -14.84 9.64 -7.06
C THR A 138 -15.04 10.14 -5.63
N GLY A 139 -13.99 10.10 -4.81
CA GLY A 139 -14.06 10.38 -3.38
C GLY A 139 -14.52 9.18 -2.55
N PRO A 140 -14.77 9.39 -1.24
CA PRO A 140 -14.94 8.30 -0.27
C PRO A 140 -16.30 7.60 -0.30
N GLY A 141 -17.34 8.22 -0.89
CA GLY A 141 -18.71 7.78 -0.73
C GLY A 141 -19.33 8.20 0.60
N ARG A 142 -20.59 7.88 0.80
CA ARG A 142 -21.37 8.30 1.99
C ARG A 142 -20.98 7.53 3.27
N LEU A 143 -20.46 6.30 3.13
CA LEU A 143 -20.04 5.44 4.24
C LEU A 143 -18.55 5.68 4.56
N SER A 144 -18.20 6.88 5.05
CA SER A 144 -16.82 7.30 5.28
C SER A 144 -16.69 8.28 6.44
N VAL A 145 -15.52 8.35 7.04
CA VAL A 145 -15.19 9.35 8.08
C VAL A 145 -15.24 10.77 7.50
N ASP A 146 -14.74 10.98 6.28
CA ASP A 146 -14.82 12.28 5.59
C ASP A 146 -16.25 12.82 5.52
N ARG A 147 -17.24 11.93 5.32
CA ARG A 147 -18.65 12.33 5.28
C ARG A 147 -19.20 12.71 6.64
N ILE A 148 -18.71 12.09 7.71
CA ILE A 148 -19.09 12.44 9.09
C ILE A 148 -18.53 13.81 9.44
N LEU A 149 -17.26 14.08 9.07
CA LEU A 149 -16.57 15.33 9.37
C LEU A 149 -17.03 16.51 8.51
N SER A 150 -17.69 16.26 7.37
CA SER A 150 -18.20 17.30 6.47
C SER A 150 -19.64 17.75 6.76
N LYS A 151 -20.25 17.23 7.83
CA LYS A 151 -21.56 17.65 8.33
C LYS A 151 -21.43 18.75 9.40
#